data_87fd7634af469d7366bec8602831b3de
#
_entry.id   87fd7634af469d7366bec8602831b3de
#
_cell.length_a   1.000
_cell.length_b   1.000
_cell.length_c   1.000
_cell.angle_alpha   90.00
_cell.angle_beta   90.00
_cell.angle_gamma   90.00
#
_symmetry.space_group_name_H-M   'P 1'
#
loop_
_entity.id
_entity.type
_entity.pdbx_description
1 polymer ?
#
loop_
_entity_poly.entity_id
_entity_poly.type
_entity_poly.pdbx_seq_one_letter_code
_entity_poly.pdbx_strand_id
1 'polypeptide(L)'
;MSAAAAALAVPAAASAQGATYNWKMATGWSGGPLMEIGSKAFAERMDQLSGGRFKIQVFPGGALGNALKVPETVKNGIAELGHTWMGYDWGKDPTTVLFGGYAGSFDTERMLHWMYEAGGVEMQRKFREETEGIISFPLGARTAEAFLHSRKPVKTLADLKGLKLRTAGAWLEMAKDLGAAPVTTAGGDVYPMLERGAIDATEWGTLYENIPMGFHKIAKYIIYPGVHQPTAPFELVINKEAWGKLSDADKKLVETVARLVTIDFWLKVGHEDAKALEFFKKAGNTI
;
A
#
# COMPACT_ATOMS: atom_id res chain seq x y z
N MET A 1 51.08 55.85 -0.58
CA MET A 1 49.63 55.63 -0.38
C MET A 1 49.38 54.15 -0.55
N SER A 2 49.26 53.41 0.58
CA SER A 2 48.99 51.99 0.58
C SER A 2 47.48 51.77 0.75
N ALA A 3 46.85 51.17 -0.25
CA ALA A 3 45.43 50.75 -0.19
C ALA A 3 45.33 49.40 0.55
N ALA A 4 44.74 49.36 1.71
CA ALA A 4 44.42 48.13 2.40
C ALA A 4 43.14 47.54 1.83
N ALA A 5 43.25 46.35 1.21
CA ALA A 5 42.11 45.57 0.76
C ALA A 5 41.46 44.87 1.98
N ALA A 6 40.25 45.29 2.35
CA ALA A 6 39.47 44.61 3.37
C ALA A 6 38.84 43.37 2.71
N ALA A 7 39.29 42.18 3.10
CA ALA A 7 38.65 40.91 2.72
C ALA A 7 37.35 40.75 3.53
N LEU A 8 36.20 40.83 2.84
CA LEU A 8 34.88 40.46 3.40
C LEU A 8 34.84 38.92 3.59
N ALA A 9 35.01 38.46 4.82
CA ALA A 9 34.73 37.10 5.20
C ALA A 9 33.24 36.85 5.13
N VAL A 10 32.77 36.13 4.11
CA VAL A 10 31.42 35.59 4.04
C VAL A 10 31.32 34.50 5.11
N PRO A 11 30.43 34.60 6.10
CA PRO A 11 30.27 33.53 7.07
C PRO A 11 29.76 32.31 6.30
N ALA A 12 30.54 31.21 6.29
CA ALA A 12 30.05 29.91 5.87
C ALA A 12 28.87 29.58 6.77
N ALA A 13 27.67 29.56 6.19
CA ALA A 13 26.49 29.05 6.87
C ALA A 13 26.79 27.59 7.24
N ALA A 14 27.12 27.34 8.51
CA ALA A 14 27.16 26.00 9.05
C ALA A 14 25.75 25.46 8.91
N SER A 15 25.52 24.61 7.91
CA SER A 15 24.29 23.84 7.81
C SER A 15 24.24 23.02 9.10
N ALA A 16 23.30 23.35 9.98
CA ALA A 16 22.99 22.53 11.14
C ALA A 16 22.65 21.14 10.60
N GLN A 17 23.60 20.24 10.63
CA GLN A 17 23.45 18.87 10.18
C GLN A 17 22.48 18.22 11.17
N GLY A 18 21.18 18.17 10.80
CA GLY A 18 20.13 17.57 11.62
C GLY A 18 20.42 16.09 11.89
N ALA A 19 19.68 15.49 12.82
CA ALA A 19 19.82 14.08 13.16
C ALA A 19 19.70 13.18 11.93
N THR A 20 20.49 12.10 11.88
CA THR A 20 20.45 11.08 10.83
C THR A 20 19.63 9.88 11.34
N TYR A 21 18.78 9.37 10.50
CA TYR A 21 17.86 8.28 10.79
C TYR A 21 18.17 7.08 9.87
N ASN A 22 18.57 5.95 10.45
CA ASN A 22 18.76 4.68 9.75
C ASN A 22 17.60 3.75 10.12
N TRP A 23 16.57 3.73 9.31
CA TRP A 23 15.31 3.07 9.60
C TRP A 23 15.05 1.86 8.73
N LYS A 24 14.27 0.93 9.24
CA LYS A 24 13.73 -0.21 8.51
C LYS A 24 12.26 0.04 8.20
N MET A 25 11.83 -0.36 7.00
CA MET A 25 10.43 -0.39 6.61
C MET A 25 10.00 -1.82 6.32
N ALA A 26 9.09 -2.36 7.14
CA ALA A 26 8.41 -3.61 6.86
C ALA A 26 7.31 -3.39 5.83
N THR A 27 7.06 -4.36 4.93
CA THR A 27 5.97 -4.24 3.95
C THR A 27 5.05 -5.46 3.97
N GLY A 28 3.81 -5.26 3.52
CA GLY A 28 2.85 -6.33 3.24
C GLY A 28 3.07 -7.00 1.87
N TRP A 29 4.05 -6.56 1.11
CA TRP A 29 4.25 -6.88 -0.31
C TRP A 29 5.48 -7.75 -0.53
N SER A 30 5.38 -8.78 -1.36
CA SER A 30 6.51 -9.63 -1.73
C SER A 30 7.38 -9.05 -2.85
N GLY A 31 6.98 -7.92 -3.43
CA GLY A 31 7.62 -7.23 -4.56
C GLY A 31 6.61 -6.52 -5.44
N GLY A 32 7.03 -6.12 -6.64
CA GLY A 32 6.17 -5.51 -7.66
C GLY A 32 5.81 -4.05 -7.41
N PRO A 33 4.80 -3.52 -8.13
CA PRO A 33 4.48 -2.09 -8.13
C PRO A 33 4.23 -1.50 -6.74
N LEU A 34 3.55 -2.22 -5.85
CA LEU A 34 3.28 -1.75 -4.48
C LEU A 34 4.56 -1.41 -3.72
N MET A 35 5.63 -2.20 -3.89
CA MET A 35 6.93 -1.88 -3.31
C MET A 35 7.65 -0.79 -4.09
N GLU A 36 7.70 -0.88 -5.42
CA GLU A 36 8.52 0.01 -6.25
C GLU A 36 8.04 1.45 -6.20
N ILE A 37 6.73 1.68 -6.45
CA ILE A 37 6.16 3.03 -6.53
C ILE A 37 5.56 3.53 -5.21
N GLY A 38 5.48 2.69 -4.18
CA GLY A 38 5.08 3.03 -2.82
C GLY A 38 6.27 3.08 -1.87
N SER A 39 6.64 1.93 -1.30
CA SER A 39 7.65 1.83 -0.24
C SER A 39 9.02 2.37 -0.63
N LYS A 40 9.56 1.94 -1.78
CA LYS A 40 10.89 2.36 -2.25
C LYS A 40 10.88 3.81 -2.71
N ALA A 41 9.83 4.26 -3.41
CA ALA A 41 9.68 5.65 -3.81
C ALA A 41 9.62 6.59 -2.59
N PHE A 42 8.95 6.17 -1.51
CA PHE A 42 8.96 6.91 -0.24
C PHE A 42 10.38 6.99 0.34
N ALA A 43 11.05 5.85 0.45
CA ALA A 43 12.42 5.77 1.01
C ALA A 43 13.40 6.65 0.24
N GLU A 44 13.36 6.59 -1.10
CA GLU A 44 14.21 7.38 -1.99
C GLU A 44 13.95 8.88 -1.84
N ARG A 45 12.67 9.31 -1.83
CA ARG A 45 12.33 10.71 -1.67
C ARG A 45 12.68 11.25 -0.29
N MET A 46 12.51 10.43 0.76
CA MET A 46 12.96 10.82 2.09
C MET A 46 14.47 11.03 2.15
N ASP A 47 15.26 10.16 1.53
CA ASP A 47 16.72 10.34 1.42
C ASP A 47 17.07 11.64 0.67
N GLN A 48 16.52 11.83 -0.52
CA GLN A 48 16.80 12.98 -1.37
C GLN A 48 16.38 14.31 -0.71
N LEU A 49 15.13 14.41 -0.23
CA LEU A 49 14.60 15.65 0.29
C LEU A 49 15.09 16.01 1.70
N SER A 50 15.61 15.03 2.44
CA SER A 50 16.25 15.27 3.73
C SER A 50 17.74 15.62 3.59
N GLY A 51 18.31 15.62 2.38
CA GLY A 51 19.76 15.77 2.16
C GLY A 51 20.55 14.60 2.70
N GLY A 52 20.02 13.37 2.60
CA GLY A 52 20.70 12.15 3.01
C GLY A 52 20.52 11.79 4.50
N ARG A 53 19.71 12.53 5.27
CA ARG A 53 19.50 12.27 6.70
C ARG A 53 18.61 11.05 6.98
N PHE A 54 17.67 10.73 6.10
CA PHE A 54 16.85 9.53 6.20
C PHE A 54 17.37 8.43 5.29
N LYS A 55 17.88 7.35 5.87
CA LYS A 55 18.27 6.12 5.20
C LYS A 55 17.27 5.02 5.58
N ILE A 56 16.39 4.69 4.66
CA ILE A 56 15.30 3.73 4.90
C ILE A 56 15.55 2.47 4.09
N GLN A 57 15.78 1.36 4.78
CA GLN A 57 15.90 0.05 4.16
C GLN A 57 14.52 -0.60 4.09
N VAL A 58 14.05 -0.90 2.88
CA VAL A 58 12.74 -1.52 2.63
C VAL A 58 12.88 -3.04 2.59
N PHE A 59 12.06 -3.74 3.35
CA PHE A 59 12.04 -5.19 3.44
C PHE A 59 10.75 -5.76 2.85
N PRO A 60 10.84 -6.80 2.01
CA PRO A 60 9.67 -7.46 1.46
C PRO A 60 8.86 -8.16 2.55
N GLY A 61 7.57 -8.38 2.25
CA GLY A 61 6.64 -9.05 3.14
C GLY A 61 7.16 -10.43 3.56
N GLY A 62 7.12 -10.69 4.85
CA GLY A 62 7.64 -11.90 5.46
C GLY A 62 9.08 -11.81 6.00
N ALA A 63 9.87 -10.81 5.57
CA ALA A 63 11.28 -10.72 5.96
C ALA A 63 11.50 -10.24 7.42
N LEU A 64 10.62 -9.38 7.94
CA LEU A 64 10.70 -8.86 9.33
C LEU A 64 9.56 -9.34 10.23
N GLY A 65 8.64 -10.14 9.69
CA GLY A 65 7.47 -10.62 10.41
C GLY A 65 6.35 -11.00 9.45
N ASN A 66 5.17 -11.29 9.98
CA ASN A 66 4.02 -11.67 9.15
C ASN A 66 3.60 -10.51 8.23
N ALA A 67 3.57 -10.77 6.92
CA ALA A 67 3.23 -9.76 5.89
C ALA A 67 1.83 -9.15 6.05
N LEU A 68 0.88 -9.86 6.66
CA LEU A 68 -0.47 -9.38 6.95
C LEU A 68 -0.58 -8.62 8.28
N LYS A 69 0.53 -8.53 9.05
CA LYS A 69 0.57 -7.95 10.41
C LYS A 69 1.70 -6.92 10.55
N VAL A 70 1.89 -6.12 9.51
CA VAL A 70 2.91 -5.05 9.50
C VAL A 70 2.74 -4.05 10.66
N PRO A 71 1.51 -3.64 11.05
CA PRO A 71 1.32 -2.77 12.22
C PRO A 71 1.88 -3.37 13.52
N GLU A 72 1.73 -4.67 13.74
CA GLU A 72 2.31 -5.35 14.91
C GLU A 72 3.85 -5.34 14.88
N THR A 73 4.46 -5.57 13.71
CA THR A 73 5.92 -5.50 13.52
C THR A 73 6.46 -4.12 13.89
N VAL A 74 5.77 -3.05 13.45
CA VAL A 74 6.15 -1.66 13.72
C VAL A 74 5.89 -1.30 15.18
N LYS A 75 4.73 -1.65 15.74
CA LYS A 75 4.40 -1.43 17.16
C LYS A 75 5.45 -2.02 18.08
N ASN A 76 5.92 -3.22 17.78
CA ASN A 76 6.93 -3.94 18.58
C ASN A 76 8.37 -3.44 18.35
N GLY A 77 8.59 -2.41 17.53
CA GLY A 77 9.91 -1.82 17.29
C GLY A 77 10.87 -2.67 16.47
N ILE A 78 10.38 -3.70 15.76
CA ILE A 78 11.19 -4.53 14.85
C ILE A 78 11.56 -3.71 13.60
N ALA A 79 10.66 -2.80 13.19
CA ALA A 79 10.89 -1.79 12.17
C ALA A 79 10.33 -0.44 12.65
N GLU A 80 10.96 0.65 12.24
CA GLU A 80 10.48 2.00 12.54
C GLU A 80 9.27 2.37 11.67
N LEU A 81 9.21 1.82 10.46
CA LEU A 81 8.18 2.09 9.46
C LEU A 81 7.54 0.80 8.96
N GLY A 82 6.30 0.94 8.48
CA GLY A 82 5.63 -0.10 7.73
C GLY A 82 4.80 0.45 6.59
N HIS A 83 4.66 -0.32 5.51
CA HIS A 83 3.76 -0.02 4.40
C HIS A 83 2.81 -1.19 4.20
N THR A 84 1.51 -0.96 4.39
CA THR A 84 0.49 -2.01 4.42
C THR A 84 -0.86 -1.50 3.94
N TRP A 85 -1.87 -2.36 4.03
CA TRP A 85 -3.26 -2.03 3.75
C TRP A 85 -4.13 -2.28 4.97
N MET A 86 -4.94 -1.31 5.37
CA MET A 86 -5.77 -1.39 6.57
C MET A 86 -6.80 -2.54 6.53
N GLY A 87 -7.22 -2.95 5.35
CA GLY A 87 -8.16 -4.07 5.21
C GLY A 87 -7.64 -5.42 5.72
N TYR A 88 -6.33 -5.60 5.89
CA TYR A 88 -5.79 -6.81 6.53
C TYR A 88 -6.17 -6.92 8.01
N ASP A 89 -6.49 -5.81 8.66
CA ASP A 89 -6.91 -5.77 10.06
C ASP A 89 -8.45 -5.91 10.23
N TRP A 90 -9.20 -6.21 9.15
CA TRP A 90 -10.66 -6.40 9.19
C TRP A 90 -11.12 -7.28 10.34
N GLY A 91 -10.48 -8.43 10.52
CA GLY A 91 -10.83 -9.39 11.58
C GLY A 91 -10.49 -8.91 13.00
N LYS A 92 -9.67 -7.86 13.13
CA LYS A 92 -9.30 -7.24 14.40
C LYS A 92 -10.23 -6.06 14.74
N ASP A 93 -10.45 -5.20 13.77
CA ASP A 93 -11.35 -4.05 13.89
C ASP A 93 -11.99 -3.72 12.54
N PRO A 94 -13.31 -3.95 12.38
CA PRO A 94 -14.02 -3.66 11.12
C PRO A 94 -13.97 -2.20 10.69
N THR A 95 -13.69 -1.25 11.59
CA THR A 95 -13.57 0.18 11.25
C THR A 95 -12.47 0.43 10.22
N THR A 96 -11.47 -0.44 10.15
CA THR A 96 -10.34 -0.34 9.21
C THR A 96 -10.75 -0.23 7.75
N VAL A 97 -11.91 -0.79 7.35
CA VAL A 97 -12.38 -0.71 5.95
C VAL A 97 -12.81 0.69 5.54
N LEU A 98 -13.19 1.54 6.49
CA LEU A 98 -13.55 2.94 6.18
C LEU A 98 -12.35 3.70 5.59
N PHE A 99 -11.15 3.31 5.98
CA PHE A 99 -9.89 3.87 5.48
C PHE A 99 -9.29 3.05 4.35
N GLY A 100 -9.48 1.72 4.35
CA GLY A 100 -8.91 0.79 3.37
C GLY A 100 -9.74 0.61 2.10
N GLY A 101 -10.98 1.08 2.08
CA GLY A 101 -11.94 0.83 1.00
C GLY A 101 -12.70 -0.49 1.17
N TYR A 102 -13.89 -0.57 0.60
CA TYR A 102 -14.82 -1.72 0.67
C TYR A 102 -15.83 -1.66 -0.48
N ALA A 103 -16.61 -2.70 -0.67
CA ALA A 103 -17.65 -2.74 -1.70
C ALA A 103 -18.69 -1.62 -1.48
N GLY A 104 -18.83 -0.74 -2.48
CA GLY A 104 -19.70 0.44 -2.39
C GLY A 104 -19.07 1.67 -1.73
N SER A 105 -17.78 1.62 -1.37
CA SER A 105 -17.04 2.80 -0.90
C SER A 105 -16.84 3.84 -2.02
N PHE A 106 -16.24 4.96 -1.67
CA PHE A 106 -15.82 5.97 -2.65
C PHE A 106 -14.90 5.36 -3.72
N ASP A 107 -14.91 5.94 -4.92
CA ASP A 107 -13.81 5.80 -5.86
C ASP A 107 -12.55 6.52 -5.35
N THR A 108 -11.44 6.34 -6.05
CA THR A 108 -10.15 6.87 -5.57
C THR A 108 -10.14 8.39 -5.49
N GLU A 109 -10.75 9.08 -6.45
CA GLU A 109 -10.79 10.55 -6.47
C GLU A 109 -11.55 11.08 -5.24
N ARG A 110 -12.75 10.57 -4.96
CA ARG A 110 -13.55 10.96 -3.79
C ARG A 110 -12.89 10.56 -2.49
N MET A 111 -12.23 9.39 -2.47
CA MET A 111 -11.46 8.94 -1.30
C MET A 111 -10.31 9.89 -0.99
N LEU A 112 -9.56 10.34 -1.99
CA LEU A 112 -8.47 11.31 -1.81
C LEU A 112 -8.99 12.69 -1.37
N HIS A 113 -10.13 13.14 -1.91
CA HIS A 113 -10.77 14.38 -1.44
C HIS A 113 -11.16 14.28 0.03
N TRP A 114 -11.78 13.17 0.44
CA TRP A 114 -12.12 12.94 1.83
C TRP A 114 -10.86 12.88 2.72
N MET A 115 -9.85 12.13 2.30
CA MET A 115 -8.61 11.99 3.07
C MET A 115 -7.93 13.34 3.31
N TYR A 116 -7.72 14.12 2.26
CA TYR A 116 -6.83 15.28 2.34
C TYR A 116 -7.53 16.61 2.57
N GLU A 117 -8.84 16.72 2.33
CA GLU A 117 -9.58 17.98 2.42
C GLU A 117 -10.78 17.92 3.39
N ALA A 118 -11.16 16.70 3.84
CA ALA A 118 -12.33 16.54 4.71
C ALA A 118 -12.02 15.75 6.01
N GLY A 119 -10.76 15.76 6.46
CA GLY A 119 -10.35 15.24 7.77
C GLY A 119 -10.07 13.74 7.83
N GLY A 120 -10.05 13.04 6.68
CA GLY A 120 -9.81 11.59 6.66
C GLY A 120 -8.43 11.19 7.19
N VAL A 121 -7.38 11.97 6.88
CA VAL A 121 -6.01 11.71 7.36
C VAL A 121 -5.94 11.84 8.89
N GLU A 122 -6.54 12.88 9.45
CA GLU A 122 -6.59 13.09 10.90
C GLU A 122 -7.37 11.99 11.61
N MET A 123 -8.50 11.55 11.01
CA MET A 123 -9.30 10.43 11.53
C MET A 123 -8.51 9.12 11.50
N GLN A 124 -7.83 8.81 10.39
CA GLN A 124 -6.97 7.61 10.25
C GLN A 124 -5.87 7.61 11.29
N ARG A 125 -5.16 8.73 11.44
CA ARG A 125 -4.09 8.90 12.40
C ARG A 125 -4.59 8.69 13.83
N LYS A 126 -5.69 9.37 14.19
CA LYS A 126 -6.30 9.24 15.53
C LYS A 126 -6.73 7.80 15.79
N PHE A 127 -7.39 7.16 14.84
CA PHE A 127 -7.81 5.76 14.95
C PHE A 127 -6.63 4.83 15.27
N ARG A 128 -5.54 4.92 14.48
CA ARG A 128 -4.36 4.07 14.70
C ARG A 128 -3.61 4.41 16.01
N GLU A 129 -3.57 5.68 16.37
CA GLU A 129 -2.93 6.09 17.62
C GLU A 129 -3.70 5.60 18.84
N GLU A 130 -5.02 5.69 18.84
CA GLU A 130 -5.89 5.26 19.96
C GLU A 130 -6.00 3.73 20.06
N THR A 131 -6.12 3.01 18.94
CA THR A 131 -6.33 1.56 18.96
C THR A 131 -5.05 0.75 19.01
N GLU A 132 -3.98 1.24 18.40
CA GLU A 132 -2.74 0.48 18.22
C GLU A 132 -1.51 1.13 18.85
N GLY A 133 -1.56 2.44 19.16
CA GLY A 133 -0.41 3.19 19.65
C GLY A 133 0.68 3.42 18.60
N ILE A 134 0.32 3.48 17.33
CA ILE A 134 1.19 3.79 16.19
C ILE A 134 0.69 5.02 15.45
N ILE A 135 1.57 5.66 14.69
CA ILE A 135 1.23 6.80 13.84
C ILE A 135 0.93 6.29 12.43
N SER A 136 -0.07 6.86 11.76
CA SER A 136 -0.46 6.43 10.43
C SER A 136 -0.75 7.61 9.50
N PHE A 137 -0.34 7.44 8.22
CA PHE A 137 -0.65 8.35 7.12
C PHE A 137 -0.97 7.54 5.86
N PRO A 138 -1.72 8.08 4.89
CA PRO A 138 -1.82 7.45 3.57
C PRO A 138 -0.44 7.34 2.90
N LEU A 139 -0.18 6.21 2.25
CA LEU A 139 1.02 5.98 1.42
C LEU A 139 0.66 5.18 0.17
N GLY A 140 0.05 5.82 -0.78
CA GLY A 140 -0.46 5.23 -2.00
C GLY A 140 -1.98 5.08 -1.99
N ALA A 141 -2.56 5.17 -3.17
CA ALA A 141 -3.95 4.84 -3.43
C ALA A 141 -4.05 4.27 -4.84
N ARG A 142 -4.84 3.24 -5.02
CA ARG A 142 -5.03 2.63 -6.34
C ARG A 142 -6.47 2.78 -6.82
N THR A 143 -6.66 2.64 -8.12
CA THR A 143 -7.95 2.53 -8.81
C THR A 143 -8.66 1.23 -8.43
N ALA A 144 -9.84 0.98 -9.02
CA ALA A 144 -10.57 -0.26 -8.79
C ALA A 144 -9.72 -1.50 -9.11
N GLU A 145 -9.81 -2.50 -8.25
CA GLU A 145 -9.15 -3.78 -8.45
C GLU A 145 -9.73 -4.58 -9.61
N ALA A 146 -9.01 -5.60 -10.07
CA ALA A 146 -9.63 -6.70 -10.78
C ALA A 146 -10.49 -7.50 -9.78
N PHE A 147 -11.79 -7.65 -10.10
CA PHE A 147 -12.71 -8.39 -9.23
C PHE A 147 -12.25 -9.82 -9.01
N LEU A 148 -11.76 -10.44 -10.07
CA LEU A 148 -11.42 -11.86 -10.03
C LEU A 148 -10.40 -12.21 -11.12
N HIS A 149 -9.39 -12.98 -10.76
CA HIS A 149 -8.63 -13.85 -11.64
C HIS A 149 -9.04 -15.29 -11.34
N SER A 150 -9.66 -16.00 -12.30
CA SER A 150 -10.22 -17.32 -12.08
C SER A 150 -9.72 -18.36 -13.08
N ARG A 151 -9.54 -19.59 -12.60
CA ARG A 151 -9.25 -20.76 -13.44
C ARG A 151 -10.49 -21.27 -14.19
N LYS A 152 -11.68 -20.89 -13.70
CA LYS A 152 -12.99 -21.29 -14.23
C LYS A 152 -13.77 -20.04 -14.66
N PRO A 153 -14.66 -20.12 -15.66
CA PRO A 153 -15.56 -19.02 -15.93
C PRO A 153 -16.45 -18.72 -14.72
N VAL A 154 -16.59 -17.46 -14.37
CA VAL A 154 -17.54 -16.96 -13.37
C VAL A 154 -18.34 -15.86 -14.04
N LYS A 155 -19.64 -16.06 -14.26
CA LYS A 155 -20.52 -15.16 -15.01
C LYS A 155 -21.71 -14.65 -14.19
N THR A 156 -22.06 -15.37 -13.15
CA THR A 156 -23.22 -15.08 -12.29
C THR A 156 -22.82 -15.24 -10.83
N LEU A 157 -23.63 -14.69 -9.93
CA LEU A 157 -23.44 -14.90 -8.47
C LEU A 157 -23.54 -16.38 -8.08
N ALA A 158 -24.30 -17.19 -8.85
CA ALA A 158 -24.40 -18.63 -8.58
C ALA A 158 -23.05 -19.35 -8.80
N ASP A 159 -22.21 -18.85 -9.69
CA ASP A 159 -20.88 -19.43 -9.97
C ASP A 159 -19.88 -19.21 -8.83
N LEU A 160 -20.19 -18.32 -7.88
CA LEU A 160 -19.40 -18.12 -6.65
C LEU A 160 -19.60 -19.25 -5.65
N LYS A 161 -20.70 -20.01 -5.72
CA LYS A 161 -21.00 -21.08 -4.76
C LYS A 161 -19.91 -22.17 -4.82
N GLY A 162 -19.28 -22.40 -3.65
CA GLY A 162 -18.18 -23.37 -3.52
C GLY A 162 -16.88 -22.96 -4.18
N LEU A 163 -16.78 -21.76 -4.77
CA LEU A 163 -15.53 -21.25 -5.36
C LEU A 163 -14.50 -21.06 -4.26
N LYS A 164 -13.37 -21.75 -4.36
CA LYS A 164 -12.24 -21.55 -3.45
C LYS A 164 -11.54 -20.25 -3.84
N LEU A 165 -11.83 -19.20 -3.10
CA LEU A 165 -11.43 -17.83 -3.40
C LEU A 165 -10.39 -17.33 -2.41
N ARG A 166 -9.23 -16.88 -2.89
CA ARG A 166 -8.35 -16.06 -2.05
C ARG A 166 -8.85 -14.60 -2.11
N THR A 167 -9.14 -14.06 -0.96
CA THR A 167 -9.54 -12.66 -0.79
C THR A 167 -9.13 -12.13 0.58
N ALA A 168 -9.32 -10.84 0.82
CA ALA A 168 -9.01 -10.20 2.10
C ALA A 168 -9.99 -9.05 2.39
N GLY A 169 -9.94 -8.53 3.63
CA GLY A 169 -10.78 -7.42 4.07
C GLY A 169 -12.25 -7.80 4.18
N ALA A 170 -13.12 -6.80 4.08
CA ALA A 170 -14.58 -6.99 4.22
C ALA A 170 -15.18 -7.91 3.15
N TRP A 171 -14.56 -7.96 1.95
CA TRP A 171 -15.04 -8.81 0.88
C TRP A 171 -14.98 -10.30 1.23
N LEU A 172 -14.13 -10.71 2.16
CA LEU A 172 -14.08 -12.09 2.65
C LEU A 172 -15.44 -12.54 3.20
N GLU A 173 -16.05 -11.73 4.06
CA GLU A 173 -17.36 -12.08 4.65
C GLU A 173 -18.48 -12.04 3.59
N MET A 174 -18.48 -11.03 2.73
CA MET A 174 -19.47 -10.93 1.65
C MET A 174 -19.36 -12.12 0.67
N ALA A 175 -18.16 -12.54 0.31
CA ALA A 175 -17.94 -13.70 -0.55
C ALA A 175 -18.44 -14.99 0.11
N LYS A 176 -18.25 -15.13 1.42
CA LYS A 176 -18.78 -16.25 2.21
C LYS A 176 -20.32 -16.26 2.22
N ASP A 177 -20.96 -15.12 2.41
CA ASP A 177 -22.41 -14.99 2.37
C ASP A 177 -22.99 -15.31 0.99
N LEU A 178 -22.24 -15.04 -0.08
CA LEU A 178 -22.55 -15.44 -1.46
C LEU A 178 -22.26 -16.91 -1.74
N GLY A 179 -21.79 -17.66 -0.76
CA GLY A 179 -21.54 -19.10 -0.82
C GLY A 179 -20.19 -19.52 -1.34
N ALA A 180 -19.23 -18.60 -1.51
CA ALA A 180 -17.84 -18.95 -1.82
C ALA A 180 -17.15 -19.59 -0.60
N ALA A 181 -15.98 -20.19 -0.83
CA ALA A 181 -15.09 -20.70 0.20
C ALA A 181 -13.83 -19.81 0.27
N PRO A 182 -13.91 -18.63 0.93
CA PRO A 182 -12.82 -17.67 0.93
C PRO A 182 -11.75 -18.01 1.95
N VAL A 183 -10.50 -17.65 1.61
CA VAL A 183 -9.33 -17.71 2.51
C VAL A 183 -8.49 -16.45 2.32
N THR A 184 -7.82 -16.00 3.38
CA THR A 184 -6.86 -14.90 3.32
C THR A 184 -5.44 -15.44 3.46
N THR A 185 -4.57 -15.10 2.51
CA THR A 185 -3.14 -15.41 2.55
C THR A 185 -2.32 -14.23 2.06
N ALA A 186 -1.03 -14.20 2.43
CA ALA A 186 -0.09 -13.23 1.92
C ALA A 186 0.09 -13.36 0.39
N GLY A 187 0.41 -12.24 -0.28
CA GLY A 187 0.51 -12.21 -1.74
C GLY A 187 1.48 -13.21 -2.35
N GLY A 188 2.61 -13.47 -1.68
CA GLY A 188 3.59 -14.45 -2.14
C GLY A 188 3.07 -15.90 -2.23
N ASP A 189 2.01 -16.23 -1.49
CA ASP A 189 1.43 -17.58 -1.45
C ASP A 189 0.36 -17.80 -2.53
N VAL A 190 -0.18 -16.73 -3.12
CA VAL A 190 -1.35 -16.79 -4.01
C VAL A 190 -1.06 -17.57 -5.28
N TYR A 191 0.05 -17.26 -5.97
CA TYR A 191 0.40 -17.98 -7.21
C TYR A 191 0.60 -19.48 -6.98
N PRO A 192 1.40 -19.93 -6.00
CA PRO A 192 1.53 -21.35 -5.68
C PRO A 192 0.20 -22.03 -5.32
N MET A 193 -0.74 -21.33 -4.65
CA MET A 193 -2.05 -21.88 -4.31
C MET A 193 -2.93 -22.06 -5.54
N LEU A 194 -2.93 -21.09 -6.49
CA LEU A 194 -3.61 -21.22 -7.77
C LEU A 194 -3.02 -22.38 -8.57
N GLU A 195 -1.70 -22.49 -8.65
CA GLU A 195 -1.00 -23.51 -9.42
C GLU A 195 -1.36 -24.92 -8.94
N ARG A 196 -1.36 -25.14 -7.63
CA ARG A 196 -1.73 -26.44 -7.03
C ARG A 196 -3.23 -26.71 -7.00
N GLY A 197 -4.08 -25.75 -7.35
CA GLY A 197 -5.54 -25.86 -7.25
C GLY A 197 -6.07 -25.83 -5.81
N ALA A 198 -5.28 -25.34 -4.85
CA ALA A 198 -5.74 -25.08 -3.50
C ALA A 198 -6.79 -23.97 -3.47
N ILE A 199 -6.69 -23.02 -4.40
CA ILE A 199 -7.71 -22.03 -4.72
C ILE A 199 -8.07 -22.09 -6.20
N ASP A 200 -9.31 -21.74 -6.54
CA ASP A 200 -9.82 -21.67 -7.92
C ASP A 200 -9.65 -20.25 -8.50
N ALA A 201 -9.69 -19.25 -7.62
CA ALA A 201 -9.69 -17.85 -8.00
C ALA A 201 -9.04 -16.97 -6.93
N THR A 202 -8.67 -15.75 -7.32
CA THR A 202 -8.12 -14.72 -6.45
C THR A 202 -8.51 -13.32 -6.92
N GLU A 203 -8.66 -12.39 -6.00
CA GLU A 203 -8.41 -10.97 -6.18
C GLU A 203 -7.07 -10.61 -5.55
N TRP A 204 -6.49 -9.49 -5.95
CA TRP A 204 -5.23 -9.02 -5.37
C TRP A 204 -5.07 -7.50 -5.50
N GLY A 205 -5.14 -6.98 -6.71
CA GLY A 205 -4.90 -5.59 -7.01
C GLY A 205 -5.46 -5.18 -8.36
N THR A 206 -4.99 -4.03 -8.86
CA THR A 206 -5.34 -3.55 -10.18
C THR A 206 -4.75 -4.46 -11.27
N LEU A 207 -5.13 -4.24 -12.52
CA LEU A 207 -4.55 -5.01 -13.63
C LEU A 207 -3.03 -4.86 -13.68
N TYR A 208 -2.51 -3.65 -13.54
CA TYR A 208 -1.07 -3.40 -13.55
C TYR A 208 -0.34 -4.12 -12.40
N GLU A 209 -0.87 -4.03 -11.20
CA GLU A 209 -0.29 -4.67 -10.01
C GLU A 209 -0.30 -6.21 -10.13
N ASN A 210 -1.24 -6.77 -10.90
CA ASN A 210 -1.41 -8.21 -11.08
C ASN A 210 -0.48 -8.82 -12.16
N ILE A 211 0.13 -8.01 -13.04
CA ILE A 211 1.05 -8.52 -14.05
C ILE A 211 2.21 -9.32 -13.44
N PRO A 212 3.01 -8.76 -12.50
CA PRO A 212 4.14 -9.48 -11.92
C PRO A 212 3.73 -10.65 -11.02
N MET A 213 2.47 -10.69 -10.55
CA MET A 213 1.94 -11.80 -9.79
C MET A 213 1.76 -13.08 -10.65
N GLY A 214 1.75 -12.93 -11.96
CA GLY A 214 1.73 -14.05 -12.89
C GLY A 214 0.39 -14.80 -13.00
N PHE A 215 -0.68 -14.31 -12.40
CA PHE A 215 -2.00 -14.99 -12.36
C PHE A 215 -2.53 -15.31 -13.75
N HIS A 216 -2.24 -14.48 -14.76
CA HIS A 216 -2.62 -14.66 -16.15
C HIS A 216 -2.16 -16.00 -16.78
N LYS A 217 -1.13 -16.60 -16.22
CA LYS A 217 -0.59 -17.89 -16.72
C LYS A 217 -1.51 -19.05 -16.37
N ILE A 218 -2.20 -18.97 -15.23
CA ILE A 218 -3.01 -20.06 -14.66
C ILE A 218 -4.50 -19.71 -14.65
N ALA A 219 -4.86 -18.52 -14.20
CA ALA A 219 -6.24 -18.03 -14.12
C ALA A 219 -6.58 -17.25 -15.40
N LYS A 220 -7.25 -17.92 -16.34
CA LYS A 220 -7.50 -17.39 -17.69
C LYS A 220 -8.69 -16.44 -17.79
N TYR A 221 -9.56 -16.44 -16.79
CA TYR A 221 -10.75 -15.60 -16.76
C TYR A 221 -10.56 -14.44 -15.78
N ILE A 222 -10.78 -13.24 -16.28
CA ILE A 222 -10.63 -12.01 -15.50
C ILE A 222 -11.97 -11.27 -15.51
N ILE A 223 -12.40 -10.79 -14.35
CA ILE A 223 -13.52 -9.86 -14.23
C ILE A 223 -12.97 -8.52 -13.79
N TYR A 224 -13.27 -7.46 -14.52
CA TYR A 224 -12.78 -6.11 -14.30
C TYR A 224 -13.78 -5.07 -14.83
N PRO A 225 -13.95 -3.90 -14.16
CA PRO A 225 -13.41 -3.54 -12.84
C PRO A 225 -14.11 -4.24 -11.68
N GLY A 226 -13.46 -4.26 -10.51
CA GLY A 226 -13.99 -4.90 -9.31
C GLY A 226 -14.86 -3.96 -8.48
N VAL A 227 -16.13 -4.34 -8.32
CA VAL A 227 -17.08 -3.61 -7.45
C VAL A 227 -16.81 -3.81 -5.96
N HIS A 228 -16.04 -4.84 -5.61
CA HIS A 228 -15.72 -5.19 -4.22
C HIS A 228 -14.72 -4.23 -3.60
N GLN A 229 -13.87 -3.62 -4.42
CA GLN A 229 -12.81 -2.71 -4.00
C GLN A 229 -12.63 -1.58 -5.04
N PRO A 230 -13.50 -0.53 -5.00
CA PRO A 230 -13.44 0.59 -5.95
C PRO A 230 -12.17 1.43 -5.82
N THR A 231 -11.55 1.39 -4.66
CA THR A 231 -10.25 2.00 -4.32
C THR A 231 -9.62 1.24 -3.18
N ALA A 232 -8.30 1.32 -3.05
CA ALA A 232 -7.61 0.91 -1.83
C ALA A 232 -6.51 1.94 -1.50
N PRO A 233 -6.74 2.81 -0.52
CA PRO A 233 -5.66 3.56 0.12
C PRO A 233 -4.78 2.61 0.91
N PHE A 234 -3.47 2.78 0.76
CA PHE A 234 -2.47 2.12 1.59
C PHE A 234 -2.02 3.05 2.71
N GLU A 235 -1.39 2.49 3.72
CA GLU A 235 -0.93 3.25 4.87
C GLU A 235 0.57 3.10 5.11
N LEU A 236 1.20 4.22 5.47
CA LEU A 236 2.46 4.30 6.18
C LEU A 236 2.16 4.20 7.67
N VAL A 237 2.65 3.19 8.33
CA VAL A 237 2.63 3.10 9.80
C VAL A 237 4.01 3.39 10.36
N ILE A 238 4.07 4.12 11.49
CA ILE A 238 5.30 4.58 12.10
C ILE A 238 5.28 4.22 13.59
N ASN A 239 6.36 3.66 14.08
CA ASN A 239 6.55 3.40 15.50
C ASN A 239 6.46 4.72 16.29
N LYS A 240 5.68 4.74 17.38
CA LYS A 240 5.40 5.96 18.16
C LYS A 240 6.67 6.57 18.78
N GLU A 241 7.60 5.74 19.23
CA GLU A 241 8.86 6.23 19.80
C GLU A 241 9.78 6.80 18.71
N ALA A 242 9.85 6.14 17.54
CA ALA A 242 10.62 6.65 16.42
C ALA A 242 10.06 8.00 15.93
N TRP A 243 8.73 8.12 15.83
CA TRP A 243 8.05 9.39 15.52
C TRP A 243 8.34 10.49 16.54
N GLY A 244 8.35 10.15 17.84
CA GLY A 244 8.64 11.06 18.92
C GLY A 244 10.05 11.66 18.90
N LYS A 245 11.00 10.98 18.25
CA LYS A 245 12.40 11.44 18.09
C LYS A 245 12.59 12.43 16.93
N LEU A 246 11.59 12.59 16.07
CA LEU A 246 11.66 13.51 14.95
C LEU A 246 11.45 14.96 15.38
N SER A 247 12.19 15.88 14.78
CA SER A 247 11.88 17.31 14.84
C SER A 247 10.55 17.59 14.12
N ASP A 248 9.93 18.73 14.43
CA ASP A 248 8.69 19.12 13.74
C ASP A 248 8.90 19.30 12.23
N ALA A 249 10.08 19.77 11.82
CA ALA A 249 10.44 19.85 10.41
C ALA A 249 10.54 18.47 9.75
N ASP A 250 11.12 17.48 10.44
CA ASP A 250 11.23 16.11 9.95
C ASP A 250 9.86 15.41 9.90
N LYS A 251 9.00 15.64 10.90
CA LYS A 251 7.60 15.17 10.87
C LYS A 251 6.86 15.71 9.66
N LYS A 252 6.99 17.02 9.41
CA LYS A 252 6.38 17.67 8.24
C LYS A 252 6.92 17.16 6.93
N LEU A 253 8.22 16.84 6.87
CA LEU A 253 8.83 16.21 5.69
C LEU A 253 8.21 14.83 5.44
N VAL A 254 8.09 13.97 6.45
CA VAL A 254 7.45 12.64 6.34
C VAL A 254 6.02 12.76 5.81
N GLU A 255 5.20 13.64 6.40
CA GLU A 255 3.81 13.89 5.97
C GLU A 255 3.75 14.34 4.50
N THR A 256 4.63 15.29 4.13
CA THR A 256 4.67 15.84 2.77
C THR A 256 5.07 14.77 1.75
N VAL A 257 6.10 13.98 2.05
CA VAL A 257 6.56 12.90 1.16
C VAL A 257 5.52 11.79 1.06
N ALA A 258 4.84 11.43 2.15
CA ALA A 258 3.77 10.45 2.12
C ALA A 258 2.60 10.90 1.21
N ARG A 259 2.18 12.17 1.32
CA ARG A 259 1.16 12.77 0.43
C ARG A 259 1.61 12.76 -1.04
N LEU A 260 2.86 13.18 -1.30
CA LEU A 260 3.42 13.21 -2.65
C LEU A 260 3.43 11.81 -3.28
N VAL A 261 3.92 10.81 -2.54
CA VAL A 261 3.95 9.42 -3.01
C VAL A 261 2.54 8.88 -3.23
N THR A 262 1.58 9.23 -2.38
CA THR A 262 0.18 8.80 -2.55
C THR A 262 -0.40 9.29 -3.87
N ILE A 263 -0.19 10.56 -4.24
CA ILE A 263 -0.69 11.12 -5.48
C ILE A 263 0.03 10.52 -6.69
N ASP A 264 1.36 10.42 -6.65
CA ASP A 264 2.14 9.84 -7.74
C ASP A 264 1.82 8.36 -7.96
N PHE A 265 1.55 7.62 -6.88
CA PHE A 265 1.11 6.23 -6.93
C PHE A 265 -0.20 6.11 -7.72
N TRP A 266 -1.21 6.89 -7.35
CA TRP A 266 -2.50 6.91 -8.04
C TRP A 266 -2.38 7.23 -9.52
N LEU A 267 -1.65 8.29 -9.86
CA LEU A 267 -1.43 8.70 -11.26
C LEU A 267 -0.71 7.59 -12.05
N LYS A 268 0.32 6.98 -11.46
CA LYS A 268 1.09 5.92 -12.11
C LYS A 268 0.25 4.66 -12.34
N VAL A 269 -0.46 4.20 -11.32
CA VAL A 269 -1.31 3.00 -11.43
C VAL A 269 -2.40 3.21 -12.48
N GLY A 270 -3.11 4.34 -12.45
CA GLY A 270 -4.16 4.62 -13.43
C GLY A 270 -3.65 4.65 -14.87
N HIS A 271 -2.45 5.20 -15.10
CA HIS A 271 -1.80 5.19 -16.42
C HIS A 271 -1.41 3.79 -16.88
N GLU A 272 -0.83 2.99 -15.98
CA GLU A 272 -0.34 1.65 -16.34
C GLU A 272 -1.47 0.62 -16.46
N ASP A 273 -2.61 0.80 -15.77
CA ASP A 273 -3.77 -0.09 -15.89
C ASP A 273 -4.33 -0.13 -17.31
N ALA A 274 -4.33 1.01 -18.02
CA ALA A 274 -4.77 1.06 -19.40
C ALA A 274 -3.91 0.16 -20.30
N LYS A 275 -2.60 0.12 -20.07
CA LYS A 275 -1.66 -0.76 -20.80
C LYS A 275 -1.79 -2.21 -20.35
N ALA A 276 -2.04 -2.43 -19.06
CA ALA A 276 -2.19 -3.75 -18.49
C ALA A 276 -3.41 -4.51 -19.10
N LEU A 277 -4.49 -3.81 -19.40
CA LEU A 277 -5.65 -4.39 -20.07
C LEU A 277 -5.26 -5.04 -21.43
N GLU A 278 -4.46 -4.34 -22.21
CA GLU A 278 -3.97 -4.87 -23.50
C GLU A 278 -2.97 -6.03 -23.30
N PHE A 279 -2.15 -5.98 -22.26
CA PHE A 279 -1.26 -7.09 -21.89
C PHE A 279 -2.04 -8.36 -21.62
N PHE A 280 -3.10 -8.32 -20.79
CA PHE A 280 -3.88 -9.50 -20.46
C PHE A 280 -4.65 -10.06 -21.68
N LYS A 281 -5.18 -9.20 -22.55
CA LYS A 281 -5.79 -9.63 -23.82
C LYS A 281 -4.78 -10.38 -24.71
N LYS A 282 -3.58 -9.81 -24.88
CA LYS A 282 -2.50 -10.44 -25.67
C LYS A 282 -1.99 -11.75 -25.05
N ALA A 283 -2.06 -11.88 -23.72
CA ALA A 283 -1.71 -13.10 -23.00
C ALA A 283 -2.78 -14.21 -23.13
N GLY A 284 -3.87 -13.95 -23.86
CA GLY A 284 -4.96 -14.90 -24.11
C GLY A 284 -5.92 -15.05 -22.94
N ASN A 285 -6.03 -14.04 -22.08
CA ASN A 285 -7.04 -14.01 -21.04
C ASN A 285 -8.39 -13.53 -21.59
N THR A 286 -9.47 -14.09 -21.08
CA THR A 286 -10.85 -13.64 -21.31
C THR A 286 -11.20 -12.62 -20.22
N ILE A 287 -11.57 -11.38 -20.62
CA ILE A 287 -11.91 -10.29 -19.72
C ILE A 287 -13.38 -9.95 -19.91
#